data_2ae66638aae258a3420513054fd9473c
#
_entry.id   2ae66638aae258a3420513054fd9473c
#
_cell.length_a   1.000
_cell.length_b   1.000
_cell.length_c   1.000
_cell.angle_alpha   90.00
_cell.angle_beta   90.00
_cell.angle_gamma   90.00
#
_symmetry.space_group_name_H-M   'P 1'
#
loop_
_entity.id
_entity.type
_entity.pdbx_description
1 polymer ?
#
loop_
_entity_poly.entity_id
_entity_poly.type
_entity_poly.pdbx_seq_one_letter_code
_entity_poly.pdbx_strand_id
1 'polypeptide(L)'
;MGTWAVDAFGNDDACDWTYELEKVNDLSLVEAALDVVLNSGEEGVESSEATEAIAAIEVIARLQGNWGKRSAYSERLDQWVENNKIQPSTDLVQKANLAIACILSDNSELNELWQETEDYEDWLASITDLKNRVNNSINS
;
A
#
# COMPACT_ATOMS: atom_id res chain seq x y z
N MET A 1 8.71 -5.83 17.84
CA MET A 1 8.87 -5.31 16.48
C MET A 1 7.54 -5.36 15.77
N GLY A 2 7.08 -4.21 15.29
CA GLY A 2 5.81 -4.15 14.60
C GLY A 2 5.84 -4.63 13.17
N THR A 3 7.04 -4.80 12.60
CA THR A 3 7.20 -5.16 11.19
C THR A 3 8.16 -6.33 11.07
N TRP A 4 7.65 -7.50 10.71
CA TRP A 4 8.44 -8.73 10.64
C TRP A 4 8.77 -9.19 9.24
N ALA A 5 8.16 -8.59 8.25
CA ALA A 5 8.35 -9.01 6.87
C ALA A 5 8.33 -7.81 5.95
N VAL A 6 9.06 -7.91 4.85
CA VAL A 6 9.06 -6.88 3.82
C VAL A 6 7.76 -6.90 3.01
N ASP A 7 6.97 -7.95 3.15
CA ASP A 7 5.66 -8.09 2.53
C ASP A 7 4.70 -7.02 3.08
N ALA A 8 3.90 -6.43 2.20
CA ALA A 8 2.95 -5.38 2.55
C ALA A 8 1.97 -5.79 3.66
N PHE A 9 1.69 -7.08 3.79
CA PHE A 9 0.67 -7.58 4.71
C PHE A 9 1.22 -8.33 5.91
N GLY A 10 2.54 -8.36 6.07
CA GLY A 10 3.16 -9.06 7.18
C GLY A 10 3.27 -8.20 8.43
N ASN A 11 2.21 -7.46 8.79
CA ASN A 11 2.20 -6.62 9.98
C ASN A 11 0.76 -6.37 10.45
N ASP A 12 0.62 -5.95 11.72
CA ASP A 12 -0.69 -5.78 12.34
C ASP A 12 -1.49 -4.62 11.74
N ASP A 13 -0.83 -3.52 11.36
CA ASP A 13 -1.50 -2.36 10.82
C ASP A 13 -2.19 -2.69 9.50
N ALA A 14 -1.52 -3.44 8.63
CA ALA A 14 -2.10 -3.84 7.36
C ALA A 14 -3.26 -4.81 7.58
N CYS A 15 -3.14 -5.72 8.52
CA CYS A 15 -4.21 -6.65 8.84
C CYS A 15 -5.45 -5.93 9.38
N ASP A 16 -5.25 -4.98 10.29
CA ASP A 16 -6.36 -4.20 10.84
C ASP A 16 -7.04 -3.37 9.75
N TRP A 17 -6.26 -2.77 8.87
CA TRP A 17 -6.82 -2.02 7.75
C TRP A 17 -7.65 -2.91 6.84
N THR A 18 -7.19 -4.15 6.59
CA THR A 18 -7.92 -5.10 5.75
C THR A 18 -9.28 -5.45 6.36
N TYR A 19 -9.38 -5.57 7.70
CA TYR A 19 -10.66 -5.78 8.37
C TYR A 19 -11.62 -4.63 8.10
N GLU A 20 -11.13 -3.39 8.09
CA GLU A 20 -11.96 -2.24 7.77
C GLU A 20 -12.41 -2.28 6.31
N LEU A 21 -11.52 -2.69 5.40
CA LEU A 21 -11.83 -2.82 3.98
C LEU A 21 -12.98 -3.80 3.75
N GLU A 22 -13.03 -4.89 4.52
CA GLU A 22 -14.07 -5.89 4.37
C GLU A 22 -15.47 -5.33 4.66
N LYS A 23 -15.57 -4.18 5.32
CA LYS A 23 -16.83 -3.55 5.66
C LYS A 23 -17.37 -2.63 4.57
N VAL A 24 -16.60 -2.37 3.52
CA VAL A 24 -17.00 -1.49 2.43
C VAL A 24 -16.97 -2.24 1.09
N ASN A 25 -17.68 -1.70 0.11
CA ASN A 25 -17.79 -2.31 -1.22
C ASN A 25 -17.28 -1.37 -2.33
N ASP A 26 -16.53 -0.35 -1.97
CA ASP A 26 -16.00 0.63 -2.91
C ASP A 26 -14.57 0.98 -2.54
N LEU A 27 -13.99 1.96 -3.24
CA LEU A 27 -12.60 2.36 -3.04
C LEU A 27 -12.45 3.57 -2.11
N SER A 28 -13.50 3.93 -1.36
CA SER A 28 -13.43 5.10 -0.46
C SER A 28 -12.36 4.94 0.61
N LEU A 29 -12.25 3.75 1.20
CA LEU A 29 -11.24 3.48 2.23
C LEU A 29 -9.83 3.50 1.64
N VAL A 30 -9.67 2.99 0.41
CA VAL A 30 -8.40 3.01 -0.30
C VAL A 30 -7.96 4.47 -0.51
N GLU A 31 -8.86 5.30 -1.04
CA GLU A 31 -8.55 6.70 -1.28
C GLU A 31 -8.24 7.43 0.02
N ALA A 32 -9.01 7.15 1.08
CA ALA A 32 -8.78 7.77 2.39
C ALA A 32 -7.37 7.48 2.93
N ALA A 33 -6.91 6.24 2.78
CA ALA A 33 -5.57 5.86 3.24
C ALA A 33 -4.49 6.64 2.48
N LEU A 34 -4.67 6.83 1.18
CA LEU A 34 -3.73 7.60 0.37
C LEU A 34 -3.77 9.09 0.76
N ASP A 35 -4.96 9.63 0.97
CA ASP A 35 -5.12 11.04 1.32
C ASP A 35 -4.45 11.37 2.67
N VAL A 36 -4.50 10.46 3.63
CA VAL A 36 -3.82 10.65 4.91
C VAL A 36 -2.32 10.86 4.69
N VAL A 37 -1.70 10.03 3.86
CA VAL A 37 -0.28 10.16 3.55
C VAL A 37 0.00 11.47 2.81
N LEU A 38 -0.84 11.80 1.82
CA LEU A 38 -0.65 13.00 1.00
C LEU A 38 -0.83 14.28 1.80
N ASN A 39 -1.64 14.25 2.85
CA ASN A 39 -1.91 15.41 3.69
C ASN A 39 -0.99 15.52 4.89
N SER A 40 -0.04 14.62 5.06
CA SER A 40 0.90 14.64 6.18
C SER A 40 1.82 15.85 6.15
N GLY A 41 2.15 16.35 4.96
CA GLY A 41 2.93 17.55 4.79
C GLY A 41 4.27 17.50 5.52
N GLU A 42 4.62 18.60 6.18
CA GLU A 42 5.89 18.74 6.86
C GLU A 42 5.97 17.95 8.16
N GLU A 43 4.84 17.52 8.68
CA GLU A 43 4.81 16.73 9.92
C GLU A 43 5.36 15.32 9.72
N GLY A 44 5.40 14.88 8.46
CA GLY A 44 5.90 13.56 8.12
C GLY A 44 4.83 12.50 8.16
N VAL A 45 5.16 11.35 7.58
CA VAL A 45 4.25 10.21 7.47
C VAL A 45 4.54 9.23 8.60
N GLU A 46 3.54 8.95 9.43
CA GLU A 46 3.69 7.95 10.50
C GLU A 46 3.77 6.54 9.90
N SER A 47 4.46 5.64 10.60
CA SER A 47 4.66 4.28 10.08
C SER A 47 3.34 3.54 9.85
N SER A 48 2.35 3.70 10.74
CA SER A 48 1.04 3.07 10.56
C SER A 48 0.32 3.61 9.35
N GLU A 49 0.39 4.92 9.10
CA GLU A 49 -0.22 5.55 7.94
C GLU A 49 0.41 5.04 6.64
N ALA A 50 1.73 4.95 6.62
CA ALA A 50 2.46 4.45 5.45
C ALA A 50 2.11 2.99 5.19
N THR A 51 2.03 2.18 6.23
CA THR A 51 1.71 0.75 6.12
C THR A 51 0.32 0.55 5.55
N GLU A 52 -0.66 1.32 6.03
CA GLU A 52 -2.03 1.24 5.52
C GLU A 52 -2.11 1.69 4.06
N ALA A 53 -1.37 2.74 3.71
CA ALA A 53 -1.33 3.21 2.33
C ALA A 53 -0.71 2.17 1.40
N ILE A 54 0.31 1.47 1.83
CA ILE A 54 0.93 0.40 1.03
C ILE A 54 -0.11 -0.70 0.77
N ALA A 55 -0.87 -1.10 1.79
CA ALA A 55 -1.94 -2.08 1.62
C ALA A 55 -2.99 -1.58 0.62
N ALA A 56 -3.36 -0.31 0.72
CA ALA A 56 -4.32 0.30 -0.20
C ALA A 56 -3.81 0.28 -1.64
N ILE A 57 -2.52 0.55 -1.85
CA ILE A 57 -1.92 0.54 -3.18
C ILE A 57 -1.89 -0.88 -3.74
N GLU A 58 -1.66 -1.88 -2.89
CA GLU A 58 -1.75 -3.28 -3.29
C GLU A 58 -3.15 -3.62 -3.81
N VAL A 59 -4.20 -3.07 -3.18
CA VAL A 59 -5.57 -3.26 -3.68
C VAL A 59 -5.69 -2.70 -5.09
N ILE A 60 -5.16 -1.49 -5.33
CA ILE A 60 -5.22 -0.86 -6.65
C ILE A 60 -4.54 -1.74 -7.70
N ALA A 61 -3.33 -2.21 -7.41
CA ALA A 61 -2.59 -3.06 -8.35
C ALA A 61 -3.35 -4.35 -8.66
N ARG A 62 -3.93 -4.98 -7.65
CA ARG A 62 -4.68 -6.21 -7.84
C ARG A 62 -5.94 -5.99 -8.66
N LEU A 63 -6.64 -4.88 -8.43
CA LEU A 63 -7.83 -4.54 -9.22
C LEU A 63 -7.49 -4.28 -10.68
N GLN A 64 -6.27 -3.84 -10.96
CA GLN A 64 -5.78 -3.66 -12.32
C GLN A 64 -5.39 -4.98 -12.97
N GLY A 65 -5.37 -6.06 -12.22
CA GLY A 65 -4.92 -7.37 -12.70
C GLY A 65 -3.44 -7.62 -12.50
N ASN A 66 -2.73 -6.72 -11.83
CA ASN A 66 -1.30 -6.81 -11.61
C ASN A 66 -1.02 -7.35 -10.20
N TRP A 67 -1.35 -8.61 -9.99
CA TRP A 67 -1.24 -9.26 -8.69
C TRP A 67 0.21 -9.34 -8.23
N GLY A 68 0.40 -9.05 -6.95
CA GLY A 68 1.67 -9.28 -6.31
C GLY A 68 1.69 -10.66 -5.64
N LYS A 69 2.62 -10.84 -4.72
CA LYS A 69 2.73 -12.08 -3.99
C LYS A 69 1.47 -12.34 -3.17
N ARG A 70 0.93 -13.54 -3.26
CA ARG A 70 -0.22 -13.98 -2.47
C ARG A 70 0.30 -14.85 -1.33
N SER A 71 -0.22 -14.56 -0.14
CA SER A 71 0.19 -15.29 1.06
C SER A 71 -0.99 -15.42 2.01
N ALA A 72 -0.79 -16.12 3.13
CA ALA A 72 -1.80 -16.19 4.17
C ALA A 72 -2.17 -14.80 4.69
N TYR A 73 -1.21 -13.88 4.69
CA TYR A 73 -1.44 -12.52 5.17
C TYR A 73 -2.28 -11.68 4.21
N SER A 74 -2.24 -11.97 2.91
CA SER A 74 -3.01 -11.21 1.93
C SER A 74 -4.34 -11.85 1.57
N GLU A 75 -4.62 -13.03 2.08
CA GLU A 75 -5.79 -13.83 1.66
C GLU A 75 -7.12 -13.07 1.74
N ARG A 76 -7.36 -12.38 2.86
CA ARG A 76 -8.62 -11.63 3.03
C ARG A 76 -8.75 -10.49 2.04
N LEU A 77 -7.65 -9.78 1.82
CA LEU A 77 -7.63 -8.68 0.86
C LEU A 77 -7.81 -9.21 -0.55
N ASP A 78 -7.17 -10.32 -0.87
CA ASP A 78 -7.30 -10.95 -2.19
C ASP A 78 -8.74 -11.35 -2.46
N GLN A 79 -9.44 -11.89 -1.45
CA GLN A 79 -10.85 -12.25 -1.58
C GLN A 79 -11.72 -11.02 -1.79
N TRP A 80 -11.43 -9.94 -1.08
CA TRP A 80 -12.17 -8.69 -1.26
C TRP A 80 -12.04 -8.19 -2.70
N VAL A 81 -10.82 -8.22 -3.25
CA VAL A 81 -10.57 -7.81 -4.63
C VAL A 81 -11.37 -8.67 -5.61
N GLU A 82 -11.37 -9.99 -5.40
CA GLU A 82 -12.10 -10.91 -6.26
C GLU A 82 -13.61 -10.69 -6.21
N ASN A 83 -14.12 -10.26 -5.06
CA ASN A 83 -15.56 -10.04 -4.86
C ASN A 83 -16.00 -8.63 -5.26
N ASN A 84 -15.06 -7.70 -5.45
CA ASN A 84 -15.37 -6.29 -5.75
C ASN A 84 -14.55 -5.81 -6.94
N LYS A 85 -14.89 -6.29 -8.13
CA LYS A 85 -14.16 -5.97 -9.37
C LYS A 85 -14.45 -4.53 -9.78
N ILE A 86 -13.67 -3.59 -9.24
CA ILE A 86 -13.80 -2.16 -9.51
C ILE A 86 -12.55 -1.70 -10.25
N GLN A 87 -12.74 -0.94 -11.33
CA GLN A 87 -11.62 -0.40 -12.08
C GLN A 87 -11.13 0.88 -11.41
N PRO A 88 -9.89 0.93 -10.91
CA PRO A 88 -9.36 2.15 -10.31
C PRO A 88 -9.27 3.27 -11.35
N SER A 89 -9.59 4.49 -10.93
CA SER A 89 -9.50 5.65 -11.81
C SER A 89 -8.05 6.09 -11.99
N THR A 90 -7.79 6.84 -13.06
CA THR A 90 -6.46 7.42 -13.29
C THR A 90 -6.06 8.33 -12.13
N ASP A 91 -7.00 9.10 -11.60
CA ASP A 91 -6.74 9.98 -10.45
C ASP A 91 -6.29 9.19 -9.24
N LEU A 92 -6.92 8.05 -8.97
CA LEU A 92 -6.56 7.21 -7.84
C LEU A 92 -5.15 6.63 -8.03
N VAL A 93 -4.81 6.21 -9.25
CA VAL A 93 -3.47 5.71 -9.56
C VAL A 93 -2.43 6.81 -9.36
N GLN A 94 -2.73 8.05 -9.76
CA GLN A 94 -1.82 9.17 -9.52
C GLN A 94 -1.62 9.41 -8.03
N LYS A 95 -2.68 9.34 -7.24
CA LYS A 95 -2.56 9.46 -5.78
C LYS A 95 -1.66 8.36 -5.21
N ALA A 96 -1.78 7.15 -5.73
CA ALA A 96 -0.93 6.04 -5.29
C ALA A 96 0.54 6.34 -5.56
N ASN A 97 0.86 6.87 -6.73
CA ASN A 97 2.24 7.23 -7.07
C ASN A 97 2.78 8.33 -6.16
N LEU A 98 1.96 9.33 -5.87
CA LEU A 98 2.35 10.42 -4.98
C LEU A 98 2.55 9.91 -3.55
N ALA A 99 1.69 9.00 -3.10
CA ALA A 99 1.81 8.40 -1.78
C ALA A 99 3.10 7.58 -1.66
N ILE A 100 3.45 6.83 -2.70
CA ILE A 100 4.70 6.07 -2.70
C ILE A 100 5.89 7.01 -2.55
N ALA A 101 5.88 8.14 -3.26
CA ALA A 101 6.95 9.13 -3.16
C ALA A 101 7.07 9.66 -1.72
N CYS A 102 5.94 9.91 -1.06
CA CYS A 102 5.94 10.36 0.34
C CYS A 102 6.47 9.27 1.28
N ILE A 103 6.09 8.03 1.04
CA ILE A 103 6.51 6.90 1.88
C ILE A 103 8.03 6.69 1.79
N LEU A 104 8.61 6.96 0.63
CA LEU A 104 10.04 6.81 0.40
C LEU A 104 10.85 8.08 0.73
N SER A 105 10.17 9.15 1.14
CA SER A 105 10.84 10.41 1.46
C SER A 105 11.52 10.35 2.84
N ASP A 106 12.36 11.35 3.10
CA ASP A 106 13.06 11.48 4.39
C ASP A 106 12.09 11.73 5.55
N ASN A 107 10.89 12.20 5.26
CA ASN A 107 9.89 12.48 6.29
C ASN A 107 9.03 11.25 6.63
N SER A 108 9.34 10.09 6.05
CA SER A 108 8.57 8.86 6.30
C SER A 108 9.18 8.08 7.46
N GLU A 109 8.40 7.92 8.52
CA GLU A 109 8.83 7.13 9.67
C GLU A 109 9.10 5.68 9.28
N LEU A 110 8.25 5.11 8.42
CA LEU A 110 8.42 3.73 7.98
C LEU A 110 9.73 3.55 7.21
N ASN A 111 10.07 4.51 6.35
CA ASN A 111 11.33 4.49 5.63
C ASN A 111 12.52 4.51 6.59
N GLU A 112 12.46 5.36 7.62
CA GLU A 112 13.52 5.44 8.63
C GLU A 112 13.66 4.13 9.40
N LEU A 113 12.54 3.52 9.77
CA LEU A 113 12.56 2.27 10.51
C LEU A 113 13.21 1.16 9.70
N TRP A 114 12.90 1.07 8.42
CA TRP A 114 13.52 0.04 7.56
C TRP A 114 15.00 0.32 7.32
N GLN A 115 15.41 1.59 7.25
CA GLN A 115 16.83 1.95 7.09
C GLN A 115 17.70 1.42 8.23
N GLU A 116 17.12 1.22 9.39
CA GLU A 116 17.84 0.69 10.55
C GLU A 116 17.97 -0.84 10.52
N THR A 117 17.40 -1.50 9.52
CA THR A 117 17.44 -2.94 9.42
C THR A 117 18.32 -3.40 8.27
N GLU A 118 18.69 -4.69 8.30
CA GLU A 118 19.44 -5.30 7.21
C GLU A 118 18.57 -5.56 5.98
N ASP A 119 17.25 -5.46 6.13
CA ASP A 119 16.29 -5.78 5.07
C ASP A 119 15.85 -4.54 4.28
N TYR A 120 16.49 -3.39 4.50
CA TYR A 120 16.08 -2.15 3.85
C TYR A 120 16.02 -2.26 2.33
N GLU A 121 17.04 -2.87 1.71
CA GLU A 121 17.08 -3.02 0.26
C GLU A 121 15.96 -3.92 -0.24
N ASP A 122 15.64 -4.98 0.50
CA ASP A 122 14.55 -5.87 0.14
C ASP A 122 13.21 -5.14 0.23
N TRP A 123 13.05 -4.30 1.27
CA TRP A 123 11.85 -3.51 1.41
C TRP A 123 11.71 -2.51 0.27
N LEU A 124 12.80 -1.81 -0.08
CA LEU A 124 12.78 -0.87 -1.22
C LEU A 124 12.41 -1.60 -2.52
N ALA A 125 12.93 -2.78 -2.72
CA ALA A 125 12.62 -3.57 -3.90
C ALA A 125 11.13 -3.92 -3.96
N SER A 126 10.52 -4.23 -2.82
CA SER A 126 9.09 -4.55 -2.76
C SER A 126 8.23 -3.32 -3.09
N ILE A 127 8.63 -2.14 -2.62
CA ILE A 127 7.91 -0.90 -2.92
C ILE A 127 8.09 -0.52 -4.38
N THR A 128 9.28 -0.70 -4.94
CA THR A 128 9.54 -0.43 -6.35
C THR A 128 8.71 -1.37 -7.24
N ASP A 129 8.63 -2.64 -6.87
CA ASP A 129 7.80 -3.60 -7.59
C ASP A 129 6.32 -3.18 -7.57
N LEU A 130 5.83 -2.76 -6.41
CA LEU A 130 4.46 -2.29 -6.27
C LEU A 130 4.20 -1.07 -7.17
N LYS A 131 5.12 -0.12 -7.18
CA LYS A 131 5.03 1.05 -8.03
C LYS A 131 4.92 0.65 -9.50
N ASN A 132 5.77 -0.28 -9.93
CA ASN A 132 5.77 -0.76 -11.31
C ASN A 132 4.46 -1.45 -11.66
N ARG A 133 3.93 -2.26 -10.75
CA ARG A 133 2.66 -2.96 -11.00
C ARG A 133 1.49 -1.98 -11.15
N VAL A 134 1.43 -0.97 -10.31
CA VAL A 134 0.38 0.05 -10.38
C VAL A 134 0.46 0.83 -11.69
N ASN A 135 1.66 1.09 -12.18
CA ASN A 135 1.86 1.89 -13.39
C ASN A 135 1.72 1.10 -14.69
N ASN A 136 1.83 -0.22 -14.65
CA ASN A 136 1.75 -1.03 -15.86
C ASN A 136 0.43 -0.88 -16.60
N SER A 137 -0.68 -0.72 -15.88
CA SER A 137 -2.00 -0.59 -16.49
C SER A 137 -2.20 0.72 -17.23
N ILE A 138 -1.44 1.75 -16.86
CA ILE A 138 -1.56 3.07 -17.47
C ILE A 138 -0.98 3.06 -18.88
N ASN A 139 -0.01 2.19 -19.12
CA ASN A 139 0.71 2.12 -20.39
C ASN A 139 0.13 1.13 -21.39
N SER A 140 -0.95 0.49 -21.04
CA SER A 140 -1.57 -0.53 -21.90
C SER A 140 -2.68 0.03 -22.76
#